data_4634783427d45ec10caea34fb78e0c47
#
_entry.id   4634783427d45ec10caea34fb78e0c47
#
_cell.length_a   1.000
_cell.length_b   1.000
_cell.length_c   1.000
_cell.angle_alpha   90.00
_cell.angle_beta   90.00
_cell.angle_gamma   90.00
#
_symmetry.space_group_name_H-M   'P 1'
#
loop_
_entity.id
_entity.type
_entity.pdbx_description
1 polymer ?
#
loop_
_entity_poly.entity_id
_entity_poly.type
_entity_poly.pdbx_seq_one_letter_code
_entity_poly.pdbx_strand_id
1 'polypeptide(L)'
;MSFTWPLGNAESQLEFYDLSHPWGHGVPAWPYFEDVKVERLHGMAKSRVLTQKITTVMHSGTHIDAPAHVVEGTPFLDEIPLSAFFGTGVVVSIPKNKWGVVTAEDLENATPEIRPGDIVIVNTGWHRKYADSAEYYAYSPGFYKDAGGWFAAKGVKAVGTDTQALDHPMATAIAPHGPAEHLGGMLPWAVKEYDCLLYTSDAADE
;
A
#
# COMPACT_ATOMS: atom_id res chain seq x y z
N MET A 1 32.85 6.54 -13.57
CA MET A 1 33.20 6.82 -12.17
C MET A 1 32.20 6.11 -11.29
N SER A 2 32.63 5.11 -10.53
CA SER A 2 31.79 4.50 -9.50
C SER A 2 31.81 5.44 -8.28
N PHE A 3 30.64 5.93 -7.88
CA PHE A 3 30.51 6.70 -6.66
C PHE A 3 30.24 5.72 -5.51
N THR A 4 31.15 5.67 -4.55
CA THR A 4 30.95 4.86 -3.35
C THR A 4 30.41 5.79 -2.26
N TRP A 5 29.24 5.47 -1.75
CA TRP A 5 28.63 6.26 -0.67
C TRP A 5 29.43 6.04 0.62
N PRO A 6 29.91 7.13 1.27
CA PRO A 6 30.84 7.01 2.40
C PRO A 6 30.20 6.50 3.71
N LEU A 7 28.91 6.23 3.71
CA LEU A 7 28.20 5.66 4.85
C LEU A 7 28.19 4.13 4.81
N GLY A 8 29.22 3.54 4.23
CA GLY A 8 29.43 2.09 4.30
C GLY A 8 29.55 1.64 5.75
N ASN A 9 28.54 0.97 6.21
CA ASN A 9 28.38 0.51 7.59
C ASN A 9 29.21 -0.72 7.86
N ALA A 10 30.52 -0.58 7.88
CA ALA A 10 31.40 -1.67 8.29
C ALA A 10 31.20 -2.09 9.77
N GLU A 11 30.40 -1.35 10.52
CA GLU A 11 30.21 -1.59 11.96
C GLU A 11 28.75 -1.78 12.41
N SER A 12 27.74 -1.60 11.56
CA SER A 12 26.37 -1.90 11.94
C SER A 12 26.04 -3.36 11.62
N GLN A 13 25.61 -4.11 12.59
CA GLN A 13 25.04 -5.47 12.41
C GLN A 13 23.63 -5.41 11.79
N LEU A 14 23.22 -4.24 11.26
CA LEU A 14 21.92 -4.04 10.64
C LEU A 14 22.01 -4.24 9.14
N GLU A 15 21.14 -5.06 8.62
CA GLU A 15 20.87 -5.16 7.19
C GLU A 15 19.69 -4.24 6.83
N PHE A 16 19.80 -3.54 5.69
CA PHE A 16 18.77 -2.66 5.20
C PHE A 16 18.16 -3.25 3.93
N TYR A 17 16.85 -3.37 3.92
CA TYR A 17 16.08 -3.82 2.77
C TYR A 17 15.15 -2.70 2.32
N ASP A 18 15.30 -2.25 1.09
CA ASP A 18 14.35 -1.32 0.46
C ASP A 18 13.17 -2.12 -0.07
N LEU A 19 12.01 -1.94 0.54
CA LEU A 19 10.77 -2.59 0.14
C LEU A 19 9.92 -1.70 -0.78
N SER A 20 10.45 -0.52 -1.19
CA SER A 20 9.73 0.39 -2.07
C SER A 20 9.86 -0.04 -3.53
N HIS A 21 8.80 0.13 -4.29
CA HIS A 21 8.90 0.11 -5.73
C HIS A 21 9.55 1.38 -6.28
N PRO A 22 10.21 1.32 -7.45
CA PRO A 22 10.70 2.53 -8.11
C PRO A 22 9.59 3.55 -8.31
N TRP A 23 9.89 4.83 -7.97
CA TRP A 23 8.94 5.92 -8.08
C TRP A 23 9.35 6.91 -9.18
N GLY A 24 8.38 7.41 -9.94
CA GLY A 24 8.63 8.36 -11.02
C GLY A 24 7.63 8.21 -12.16
N HIS A 25 8.07 8.47 -13.40
CA HIS A 25 7.24 8.23 -14.58
C HIS A 25 6.81 6.77 -14.68
N GLY A 26 5.52 6.55 -14.96
CA GLY A 26 4.97 5.22 -15.15
C GLY A 26 4.80 4.44 -13.83
N VAL A 27 4.90 5.10 -12.68
CA VAL A 27 4.46 4.50 -11.43
C VAL A 27 2.96 4.23 -11.52
N PRO A 28 2.50 3.01 -11.23
CA PRO A 28 1.09 2.72 -11.20
C PRO A 28 0.35 3.67 -10.25
N ALA A 29 -0.60 4.43 -10.78
CA ALA A 29 -1.46 5.31 -10.00
C ALA A 29 -2.87 4.72 -9.92
N TRP A 30 -3.62 5.08 -8.91
CA TRP A 30 -5.02 4.71 -8.83
C TRP A 30 -5.77 5.15 -10.11
N PRO A 31 -6.63 4.32 -10.73
CA PRO A 31 -7.16 4.53 -12.08
C PRO A 31 -7.82 5.88 -12.37
N TYR A 32 -8.17 6.65 -11.33
CA TYR A 32 -8.81 7.96 -11.48
C TYR A 32 -7.90 9.13 -11.14
N PHE A 33 -6.63 8.84 -10.79
CA PHE A 33 -5.66 9.88 -10.46
C PHE A 33 -4.84 10.26 -11.67
N GLU A 34 -4.31 11.48 -11.65
CA GLU A 34 -3.35 11.92 -12.66
C GLU A 34 -2.03 11.16 -12.51
N ASP A 35 -1.41 10.87 -13.65
CA ASP A 35 -0.08 10.29 -13.69
C ASP A 35 0.96 11.18 -13.00
N VAL A 36 1.95 10.56 -12.40
CA VAL A 36 3.13 11.25 -11.89
C VAL A 36 3.89 11.90 -13.04
N LYS A 37 4.11 13.21 -12.94
CA LYS A 37 4.88 14.00 -13.92
C LYS A 37 6.18 14.44 -13.30
N VAL A 38 7.29 14.09 -13.95
CA VAL A 38 8.64 14.55 -13.57
C VAL A 38 9.22 15.36 -14.71
N GLU A 39 9.37 16.67 -14.51
CA GLU A 39 9.87 17.61 -15.51
C GLU A 39 11.26 18.07 -15.15
N ARG A 40 12.21 18.00 -16.09
CA ARG A 40 13.54 18.56 -15.90
C ARG A 40 13.50 20.07 -16.13
N LEU A 41 13.72 20.86 -15.09
CA LEU A 41 13.82 22.32 -15.18
C LEU A 41 15.23 22.77 -15.58
N HIS A 42 16.27 22.18 -14.96
CA HIS A 42 17.67 22.49 -15.24
C HIS A 42 18.45 21.20 -15.50
N GLY A 43 19.49 21.31 -16.31
CA GLY A 43 20.38 20.20 -16.62
C GLY A 43 21.85 20.60 -16.51
N MET A 44 22.72 19.67 -16.14
CA MET A 44 24.16 19.90 -15.88
C MET A 44 24.85 20.63 -17.00
N ALA A 45 24.56 20.30 -18.27
CA ALA A 45 25.25 20.89 -19.44
C ALA A 45 25.00 22.40 -19.59
N LYS A 46 23.82 22.89 -19.20
CA LYS A 46 23.44 24.31 -19.36
C LYS A 46 23.55 25.10 -18.07
N SER A 47 23.18 24.51 -16.97
CA SER A 47 23.00 25.21 -15.69
C SER A 47 23.94 24.74 -14.59
N ARG A 48 24.77 23.73 -14.85
CA ARG A 48 25.68 23.07 -13.89
C ARG A 48 24.98 22.52 -12.65
N VAL A 49 23.64 22.41 -12.71
CA VAL A 49 22.79 21.80 -11.68
C VAL A 49 21.72 20.99 -12.37
N LEU A 50 21.24 19.96 -11.69
CA LEU A 50 20.06 19.19 -12.08
C LEU A 50 18.92 19.53 -11.13
N THR A 51 17.83 20.07 -11.68
CA THR A 51 16.59 20.35 -10.93
C THR A 51 15.42 19.76 -11.66
N GLN A 52 14.53 19.18 -10.89
CA GLN A 52 13.30 18.58 -11.40
C GLN A 52 12.10 19.14 -10.65
N LYS A 53 10.99 19.28 -11.35
CA LYS A 53 9.67 19.56 -10.80
C LYS A 53 8.87 18.27 -10.83
N ILE A 54 8.16 18.00 -9.74
CA ILE A 54 7.27 16.87 -9.60
C ILE A 54 5.85 17.38 -9.45
N THR A 55 4.93 16.79 -10.19
CA THR A 55 3.48 16.96 -10.02
C THR A 55 2.87 15.58 -9.81
N THR A 56 2.21 15.37 -8.70
CA THR A 56 1.66 14.07 -8.31
C THR A 56 0.53 14.24 -7.29
N VAL A 57 -0.33 13.27 -7.19
CA VAL A 57 -1.17 13.08 -6.01
C VAL A 57 -0.35 12.42 -4.91
N MET A 58 -0.69 12.68 -3.64
CA MET A 58 0.05 12.10 -2.51
C MET A 58 -0.08 10.57 -2.45
N HIS A 59 -1.22 10.06 -2.86
CA HIS A 59 -1.56 8.64 -2.88
C HIS A 59 -1.02 7.96 -4.15
N SER A 60 0.31 7.87 -4.27
CA SER A 60 0.97 7.26 -5.44
C SER A 60 2.27 6.53 -5.09
N GLY A 61 2.49 5.38 -5.70
CA GLY A 61 3.65 4.51 -5.43
C GLY A 61 3.62 3.90 -4.03
N THR A 62 4.78 3.48 -3.52
CA THR A 62 4.89 3.01 -2.14
C THR A 62 4.81 4.19 -1.18
N HIS A 63 3.76 4.26 -0.39
CA HIS A 63 3.45 5.38 0.51
C HIS A 63 2.74 4.88 1.77
N ILE A 64 2.42 5.79 2.66
CA ILE A 64 1.64 5.54 3.86
C ILE A 64 0.45 6.50 3.89
N ASP A 65 -0.72 5.99 4.27
CA ASP A 65 -1.93 6.76 4.48
C ASP A 65 -2.17 6.99 5.97
N ALA A 66 -2.66 8.18 6.31
CA ALA A 66 -3.18 8.47 7.63
C ALA A 66 -4.65 8.01 7.74
N PRO A 67 -5.18 7.80 8.94
CA PRO A 67 -6.61 7.52 9.14
C PRO A 67 -7.53 8.54 8.47
N ALA A 68 -7.14 9.82 8.47
CA ALA A 68 -7.88 10.90 7.81
C ALA A 68 -8.10 10.71 6.30
N HIS A 69 -7.38 9.76 5.67
CA HIS A 69 -7.61 9.42 4.26
C HIS A 69 -9.03 8.89 4.02
N VAL A 70 -9.58 8.15 4.98
CA VAL A 70 -10.87 7.45 4.83
C VAL A 70 -11.87 7.70 5.97
N VAL A 71 -11.41 8.23 7.11
CA VAL A 71 -12.25 8.47 8.28
C VAL A 71 -12.21 9.94 8.66
N GLU A 72 -13.35 10.62 8.53
CA GLU A 72 -13.50 12.04 8.87
C GLU A 72 -13.22 12.28 10.36
N GLY A 73 -12.52 13.38 10.66
CA GLY A 73 -12.24 13.79 12.04
C GLY A 73 -11.09 13.04 12.72
N THR A 74 -10.41 12.16 12.02
CA THR A 74 -9.22 11.47 12.51
C THR A 74 -7.93 12.21 12.14
N PRO A 75 -6.76 11.87 12.76
CA PRO A 75 -5.51 12.60 12.54
C PRO A 75 -5.00 12.56 11.11
N PHE A 76 -4.48 13.69 10.63
CA PHE A 76 -3.61 13.75 9.46
C PHE A 76 -2.21 13.20 9.77
N LEU A 77 -1.43 12.94 8.73
CA LEU A 77 -0.13 12.27 8.87
C LEU A 77 0.87 13.10 9.72
N ASP A 78 0.83 14.41 9.63
CA ASP A 78 1.67 15.34 10.41
C ASP A 78 1.25 15.47 11.88
N GLU A 79 0.07 15.02 12.23
CA GLU A 79 -0.44 14.98 13.60
C GLU A 79 -0.10 13.65 14.30
N ILE A 80 0.33 12.64 13.55
CA ILE A 80 0.69 11.33 14.09
C ILE A 80 2.16 11.35 14.56
N PRO A 81 2.45 10.91 15.79
CA PRO A 81 3.81 10.92 16.29
C PRO A 81 4.72 9.99 15.49
N LEU A 82 5.97 10.40 15.24
CA LEU A 82 6.94 9.60 14.48
C LEU A 82 7.15 8.19 15.04
N SER A 83 6.92 7.99 16.34
CA SER A 83 6.97 6.67 16.97
C SER A 83 5.92 5.68 16.44
N ALA A 84 4.88 6.16 15.76
CA ALA A 84 3.92 5.29 15.09
C ALA A 84 4.51 4.64 13.82
N PHE A 85 5.50 5.27 13.22
CA PHE A 85 6.11 4.82 11.96
C PHE A 85 7.44 4.07 12.17
N PHE A 86 7.81 3.82 13.41
CA PHE A 86 9.06 3.16 13.75
C PHE A 86 8.85 2.16 14.89
N GLY A 87 9.53 1.02 14.82
CA GLY A 87 9.50 0.01 15.88
C GLY A 87 9.78 -1.39 15.37
N THR A 88 9.39 -2.35 16.18
CA THR A 88 9.39 -3.75 15.77
C THR A 88 8.32 -4.01 14.72
N GLY A 89 8.53 -5.03 13.91
CA GLY A 89 7.56 -5.43 12.92
C GLY A 89 7.89 -6.78 12.32
N VAL A 90 6.95 -7.28 11.54
CA VAL A 90 7.09 -8.56 10.84
C VAL A 90 6.65 -8.43 9.40
N VAL A 91 7.31 -9.16 8.52
CA VAL A 91 6.83 -9.44 7.17
C VAL A 91 6.29 -10.87 7.18
N VAL A 92 4.98 -11.00 6.95
CA VAL A 92 4.32 -12.30 6.88
C VAL A 92 3.98 -12.65 5.43
N SER A 93 4.31 -13.86 5.01
CA SER A 93 3.99 -14.33 3.66
C SER A 93 2.66 -15.08 3.67
N ILE A 94 1.67 -14.49 3.02
CA ILE A 94 0.32 -15.03 2.83
C ILE A 94 0.02 -15.02 1.32
N PRO A 95 0.64 -15.92 0.53
CA PRO A 95 0.49 -15.91 -0.91
C PRO A 95 -0.97 -16.07 -1.34
N LYS A 96 -1.44 -15.18 -2.19
CA LYS A 96 -2.80 -15.21 -2.73
C LYS A 96 -2.77 -15.10 -4.26
N ASN A 97 -3.72 -15.74 -4.87
CA ASN A 97 -3.96 -15.61 -6.30
C ASN A 97 -4.91 -14.45 -6.61
N LYS A 98 -5.21 -14.25 -7.90
CA LYS A 98 -6.21 -13.32 -8.40
C LYS A 98 -7.47 -13.37 -7.52
N TRP A 99 -7.85 -12.19 -7.01
CA TRP A 99 -9.02 -11.99 -6.13
C TRP A 99 -9.00 -12.82 -4.84
N GLY A 100 -7.84 -13.29 -4.44
CA GLY A 100 -7.70 -13.97 -3.16
C GLY A 100 -7.98 -13.03 -2.00
N VAL A 101 -8.54 -13.59 -0.93
CA VAL A 101 -8.86 -12.82 0.28
C VAL A 101 -7.87 -13.16 1.38
N VAL A 102 -7.33 -12.15 2.04
CA VAL A 102 -6.59 -12.29 3.29
C VAL A 102 -7.60 -12.20 4.43
N THR A 103 -7.72 -13.27 5.21
CA THR A 103 -8.68 -13.40 6.30
C THR A 103 -8.02 -13.26 7.67
N ALA A 104 -8.83 -13.08 8.71
CA ALA A 104 -8.36 -13.14 10.10
C ALA A 104 -7.66 -14.46 10.43
N GLU A 105 -8.15 -15.58 9.88
CA GLU A 105 -7.54 -16.90 10.07
C GLU A 105 -6.14 -16.99 9.43
N ASP A 106 -5.95 -16.42 8.25
CA ASP A 106 -4.63 -16.34 7.61
C ASP A 106 -3.63 -15.58 8.51
N LEU A 107 -4.08 -14.48 9.12
CA LEU A 107 -3.26 -13.63 9.99
C LEU A 107 -2.94 -14.31 11.32
N GLU A 108 -3.90 -15.00 11.93
CA GLU A 108 -3.70 -15.72 13.19
C GLU A 108 -2.69 -16.87 13.02
N ASN A 109 -2.69 -17.52 11.85
CA ASN A 109 -1.78 -18.62 11.54
C ASN A 109 -0.47 -18.16 10.87
N ALA A 110 -0.25 -16.86 10.73
CA ALA A 110 0.93 -16.32 10.04
C ALA A 110 2.23 -16.62 10.78
N THR A 111 3.29 -16.78 9.99
CA THR A 111 4.65 -16.94 10.51
C THR A 111 5.57 -15.94 9.82
N PRO A 112 6.38 -15.16 10.59
CA PRO A 112 6.44 -15.07 12.05
C PRO A 112 5.14 -14.63 12.72
N GLU A 113 4.99 -14.96 14.01
CA GLU A 113 3.83 -14.52 14.80
C GLU A 113 3.73 -13.01 14.87
N ILE A 114 2.55 -12.47 14.60
CA ILE A 114 2.24 -11.04 14.74
C ILE A 114 1.93 -10.72 16.20
N ARG A 115 2.56 -9.69 16.73
CA ARG A 115 2.43 -9.29 18.14
C ARG A 115 1.82 -7.89 18.28
N PRO A 116 1.21 -7.57 19.40
CA PRO A 116 0.76 -6.21 19.68
C PRO A 116 1.89 -5.19 19.54
N GLY A 117 1.60 -4.08 18.89
CA GLY A 117 2.57 -3.00 18.62
C GLY A 117 3.50 -3.24 17.43
N ASP A 118 3.41 -4.36 16.72
CA ASP A 118 4.19 -4.59 15.50
C ASP A 118 3.71 -3.70 14.34
N ILE A 119 4.63 -3.36 13.47
CA ILE A 119 4.35 -2.93 12.09
C ILE A 119 4.29 -4.20 11.24
N VAL A 120 3.16 -4.45 10.61
CA VAL A 120 2.90 -5.70 9.88
C VAL A 120 2.91 -5.43 8.38
N ILE A 121 3.76 -6.12 7.65
CA ILE A 121 3.73 -6.13 6.17
C ILE A 121 3.26 -7.49 5.70
N VAL A 122 2.14 -7.50 5.00
CA VAL A 122 1.58 -8.74 4.43
C VAL A 122 2.03 -8.86 2.98
N ASN A 123 2.86 -9.85 2.72
CA ASN A 123 3.35 -10.19 1.39
C ASN A 123 2.43 -11.24 0.76
N THR A 124 1.59 -10.81 -0.17
CA THR A 124 0.71 -11.71 -0.94
C THR A 124 1.38 -12.27 -2.19
N GLY A 125 2.55 -11.73 -2.54
CA GLY A 125 3.28 -12.04 -3.78
C GLY A 125 2.82 -11.19 -4.96
N TRP A 126 1.88 -10.25 -4.76
CA TRP A 126 1.32 -9.41 -5.82
C TRP A 126 2.28 -8.33 -6.32
N HIS A 127 3.26 -7.91 -5.51
CA HIS A 127 4.34 -7.00 -5.93
C HIS A 127 5.03 -7.42 -7.23
N ARG A 128 5.02 -8.73 -7.57
CA ARG A 128 5.57 -9.25 -8.82
C ARG A 128 4.77 -8.85 -10.05
N LYS A 129 3.55 -8.33 -9.86
CA LYS A 129 2.65 -7.84 -10.91
C LYS A 129 2.68 -6.33 -11.03
N TYR A 130 3.53 -5.66 -10.24
CA TYR A 130 3.63 -4.20 -10.22
C TYR A 130 3.86 -3.63 -11.62
N ALA A 131 2.81 -3.04 -12.17
CA ALA A 131 2.77 -2.43 -13.49
C ALA A 131 1.52 -1.58 -13.62
N ASP A 132 1.55 -0.60 -14.53
CA ASP A 132 0.35 0.11 -14.95
C ASP A 132 -0.51 -0.81 -15.83
N SER A 133 -1.30 -1.64 -15.22
CA SER A 133 -2.07 -2.69 -15.89
C SER A 133 -3.34 -3.07 -15.13
N ALA A 134 -4.37 -3.48 -15.88
CA ALA A 134 -5.59 -4.02 -15.29
C ALA A 134 -5.32 -5.24 -14.38
N GLU A 135 -4.29 -6.03 -14.69
CA GLU A 135 -3.91 -7.16 -13.85
C GLU A 135 -3.50 -6.68 -12.45
N TYR A 136 -2.69 -5.63 -12.37
CA TYR A 136 -2.21 -5.12 -11.09
C TYR A 136 -3.34 -4.50 -10.26
N TYR A 137 -4.16 -3.64 -10.88
CA TYR A 137 -5.19 -2.89 -10.16
C TYR A 137 -6.42 -3.72 -9.82
N ALA A 138 -6.95 -4.44 -10.82
CA ALA A 138 -8.29 -4.96 -10.74
C ALA A 138 -8.35 -6.42 -10.30
N TYR A 139 -7.23 -7.12 -10.32
CA TYR A 139 -7.17 -8.56 -10.01
C TYR A 139 -6.39 -8.86 -8.74
N SER A 140 -5.92 -7.85 -8.03
CA SER A 140 -5.16 -8.05 -6.80
C SER A 140 -5.98 -8.81 -5.76
N PRO A 141 -5.30 -9.54 -4.88
CA PRO A 141 -5.90 -9.92 -3.61
C PRO A 141 -6.15 -8.68 -2.76
N GLY A 142 -6.90 -8.84 -1.70
CA GLY A 142 -7.16 -7.80 -0.72
C GLY A 142 -7.66 -8.38 0.59
N PHE A 143 -7.95 -7.52 1.54
CA PHE A 143 -8.37 -7.91 2.87
C PHE A 143 -9.89 -7.81 3.00
N TYR A 144 -10.43 -8.64 3.88
CA TYR A 144 -11.80 -8.56 4.35
C TYR A 144 -11.91 -7.75 5.64
N LYS A 145 -13.13 -7.35 5.98
CA LYS A 145 -13.47 -6.65 7.22
C LYS A 145 -13.02 -7.40 8.47
N ASP A 146 -13.13 -8.73 8.48
CA ASP A 146 -12.68 -9.56 9.60
C ASP A 146 -11.17 -9.44 9.85
N ALA A 147 -10.36 -9.30 8.79
CA ALA A 147 -8.93 -9.05 8.90
C ALA A 147 -8.65 -7.68 9.54
N GLY A 148 -9.42 -6.65 9.18
CA GLY A 148 -9.34 -5.34 9.82
C GLY A 148 -9.66 -5.37 11.30
N GLY A 149 -10.78 -6.01 11.65
CA GLY A 149 -11.15 -6.24 13.05
C GLY A 149 -10.08 -7.01 13.82
N TRP A 150 -9.45 -8.00 13.18
CA TRP A 150 -8.35 -8.76 13.78
C TRP A 150 -7.12 -7.88 14.06
N PHE A 151 -6.69 -7.04 13.09
CA PHE A 151 -5.57 -6.12 13.28
C PHE A 151 -5.84 -5.14 14.43
N ALA A 152 -7.05 -4.57 14.49
CA ALA A 152 -7.46 -3.67 15.54
C ALA A 152 -7.46 -4.37 16.92
N ALA A 153 -8.06 -5.54 17.03
CA ALA A 153 -8.09 -6.34 18.26
C ALA A 153 -6.69 -6.80 18.70
N LYS A 154 -5.80 -7.12 17.75
CA LYS A 154 -4.40 -7.47 18.02
C LYS A 154 -3.58 -6.27 18.48
N GLY A 155 -4.02 -5.06 18.18
CA GLY A 155 -3.32 -3.83 18.55
C GLY A 155 -2.02 -3.62 17.79
N VAL A 156 -1.99 -3.91 16.48
CA VAL A 156 -0.84 -3.63 15.62
C VAL A 156 -0.69 -2.12 15.40
N LYS A 157 0.51 -1.66 15.16
CA LYS A 157 0.84 -0.25 15.01
C LYS A 157 0.53 0.30 13.62
N ALA A 158 0.85 -0.48 12.61
CA ALA A 158 0.60 -0.15 11.22
C ALA A 158 0.50 -1.44 10.38
N VAL A 159 -0.21 -1.36 9.28
CA VAL A 159 -0.37 -2.46 8.33
C VAL A 159 0.05 -2.00 6.95
N GLY A 160 0.83 -2.81 6.26
CA GLY A 160 1.20 -2.62 4.86
C GLY A 160 0.95 -3.88 4.05
N THR A 161 0.84 -3.70 2.74
CA THR A 161 0.65 -4.79 1.78
C THR A 161 1.40 -4.51 0.48
N ASP A 162 1.59 -5.53 -0.31
CA ASP A 162 2.18 -5.46 -1.66
C ASP A 162 1.12 -5.34 -2.77
N THR A 163 -0.12 -5.09 -2.39
CA THR A 163 -1.25 -4.90 -3.31
C THR A 163 -1.48 -3.41 -3.59
N GLN A 164 -2.35 -3.11 -4.56
CA GLN A 164 -2.73 -1.75 -4.93
C GLN A 164 -3.39 -1.00 -3.76
N ALA A 165 -4.18 -1.69 -2.97
CA ALA A 165 -4.85 -1.19 -1.78
C ALA A 165 -4.96 -2.31 -0.74
N LEU A 166 -5.26 -1.97 0.52
CA LEU A 166 -5.59 -2.95 1.54
C LEU A 166 -6.91 -3.65 1.21
N ASP A 167 -7.92 -2.86 0.85
CA ASP A 167 -9.23 -3.41 0.50
C ASP A 167 -9.18 -4.26 -0.76
N HIS A 168 -10.00 -5.29 -0.76
CA HIS A 168 -10.20 -6.12 -1.95
C HIS A 168 -10.73 -5.26 -3.11
N PRO A 169 -10.18 -5.35 -4.33
CA PRO A 169 -10.58 -4.48 -5.43
C PRO A 169 -12.07 -4.56 -5.77
N MET A 170 -12.71 -5.68 -5.53
CA MET A 170 -14.15 -5.85 -5.74
C MET A 170 -15.02 -5.11 -4.70
N ALA A 171 -14.44 -4.67 -3.59
CA ALA A 171 -15.10 -3.87 -2.55
C ALA A 171 -14.82 -2.37 -2.69
N THR A 172 -14.01 -1.97 -3.64
CA THR A 172 -13.62 -0.58 -3.87
C THR A 172 -14.36 0.04 -5.04
N ALA A 173 -14.19 1.35 -5.23
CA ALA A 173 -14.72 2.09 -6.38
C ALA A 173 -14.16 1.61 -7.73
N ILE A 174 -13.06 0.87 -7.77
CA ILE A 174 -12.57 0.21 -8.99
C ILE A 174 -13.59 -0.81 -9.51
N ALA A 175 -14.25 -1.52 -8.61
CA ALA A 175 -15.18 -2.56 -8.96
C ALA A 175 -16.28 -2.10 -9.95
N PRO A 176 -17.08 -1.01 -9.70
CA PRO A 176 -18.09 -0.56 -10.65
C PRO A 176 -17.54 0.13 -11.88
N HIS A 177 -16.33 0.67 -11.82
CA HIS A 177 -15.76 1.54 -12.85
C HIS A 177 -14.44 0.99 -13.41
N GLY A 178 -14.11 -0.26 -13.09
CA GLY A 178 -12.85 -0.88 -13.45
C GLY A 178 -12.45 -0.59 -14.89
N PRO A 179 -11.16 -0.41 -15.18
CA PRO A 179 -10.67 -0.07 -16.50
C PRO A 179 -10.97 -1.18 -17.52
N ALA A 180 -11.53 -2.28 -17.10
CA ALA A 180 -11.80 -3.42 -17.92
C ALA A 180 -13.29 -3.70 -18.03
N GLU A 181 -13.80 -3.76 -19.26
CA GLU A 181 -15.17 -4.19 -19.59
C GLU A 181 -15.56 -5.50 -18.87
N HIS A 182 -14.60 -6.38 -18.66
CA HIS A 182 -14.80 -7.66 -17.98
C HIS A 182 -15.02 -7.56 -16.46
N LEU A 183 -14.68 -6.43 -15.83
CA LEU A 183 -15.07 -6.18 -14.43
C LEU A 183 -16.47 -5.59 -14.34
N GLY A 184 -16.86 -4.72 -15.28
CA GLY A 184 -18.18 -4.09 -15.33
C GLY A 184 -19.34 -5.07 -15.34
N GLY A 185 -19.15 -6.25 -15.94
CA GLY A 185 -20.18 -7.28 -16.00
C GLY A 185 -20.37 -8.13 -14.74
N MET A 186 -19.40 -8.10 -13.81
CA MET A 186 -19.41 -8.99 -12.63
C MET A 186 -19.95 -8.33 -11.35
N LEU A 187 -20.26 -7.05 -11.38
CA LEU A 187 -20.11 -6.18 -10.25
C LEU A 187 -21.28 -5.98 -9.28
N PRO A 188 -22.56 -6.05 -9.67
CA PRO A 188 -23.60 -5.74 -8.69
C PRO A 188 -23.72 -6.76 -7.55
N TRP A 189 -23.28 -7.98 -7.79
CA TRP A 189 -23.32 -9.05 -6.79
C TRP A 189 -21.97 -9.24 -6.08
N ALA A 190 -20.86 -9.02 -6.77
CA ALA A 190 -19.53 -9.14 -6.18
C ALA A 190 -19.28 -8.11 -5.07
N VAL A 191 -19.74 -6.88 -5.28
CA VAL A 191 -19.67 -5.81 -4.26
C VAL A 191 -20.47 -6.14 -2.98
N LYS A 192 -21.48 -7.00 -3.08
CA LYS A 192 -22.24 -7.46 -1.91
C LYS A 192 -21.55 -8.57 -1.13
N GLU A 193 -20.69 -9.31 -1.80
CA GLU A 193 -19.96 -10.44 -1.21
C GLU A 193 -18.66 -10.01 -0.55
N TYR A 194 -18.05 -8.89 -1.03
CA TYR A 194 -16.80 -8.35 -0.51
C TYR A 194 -17.08 -7.10 0.33
N ASP A 195 -16.98 -7.26 1.64
CA ASP A 195 -17.17 -6.17 2.60
C ASP A 195 -15.88 -5.34 2.70
N CYS A 196 -15.99 -4.03 2.53
CA CYS A 196 -14.85 -3.14 2.47
C CYS A 196 -14.25 -2.90 3.85
N LEU A 197 -12.93 -3.01 3.96
CA LEU A 197 -12.18 -2.78 5.19
C LEU A 197 -12.22 -1.31 5.62
N LEU A 198 -12.04 -0.40 4.66
CA LEU A 198 -11.87 1.03 4.91
C LEU A 198 -13.18 1.82 4.93
N TYR A 199 -14.20 1.34 4.21
CA TYR A 199 -15.47 2.06 4.05
C TYR A 199 -16.57 1.65 5.03
N THR A 200 -16.31 0.72 5.92
CA THR A 200 -17.27 0.38 6.97
C THR A 200 -17.00 1.27 8.17
N SER A 201 -17.72 2.39 8.21
CA SER A 201 -17.65 3.43 9.25
C SER A 201 -18.03 2.96 10.67
N ASP A 202 -18.43 1.71 10.83
CA ASP A 202 -18.90 1.19 12.12
C ASP A 202 -17.76 0.82 13.08
N ALA A 203 -16.51 0.94 12.67
CA ALA A 203 -15.35 0.71 13.56
C ALA A 203 -14.97 1.94 14.41
N ALA A 204 -15.67 3.06 14.22
CA ALA A 204 -15.41 4.32 14.95
C ALA A 204 -16.39 4.59 16.09
N ASP A 205 -17.43 3.75 16.26
CA ASP A 205 -18.52 3.95 17.24
C ASP A 205 -18.51 2.96 18.42
N GLU A 206 -17.40 2.24 18.66
CA GLU A 206 -17.22 1.44 19.88
C GLU A 206 -16.01 1.89 20.72
#